data_99fac8e154c7f8c9b08b8e4fa2aa4669
#
_entry.id   99fac8e154c7f8c9b08b8e4fa2aa4669
#
_cell.length_a   1.000
_cell.length_b   1.000
_cell.length_c   1.000
_cell.angle_alpha   90.00
_cell.angle_beta   90.00
_cell.angle_gamma   90.00
#
_symmetry.space_group_name_H-M   'P 1'
#
loop_
_entity.id
_entity.type
_entity.pdbx_description
1 polymer ?
#
loop_
_entity_poly.entity_id
_entity_poly.type
_entity_poly.pdbx_seq_one_letter_code
_entity_poly.pdbx_strand_id
1 'polypeptide(L)'
;MQTAVSDFINAFASSCSDLLTRALRKRVVLQVEEMSSVPASDLSDTVLTAPAAVVKGPGCTIAVVLERQLAFSVLDTLLGGDGKTAVENRPFSDVEQAVAASFMEKLADCLNSIWRWGSDKDLVPDKMAEYFSESGFSAGKEMVFLAVLNVSWDKNWRKMYICIPDSDLDVLEGELKNAFDADGNVTLSVEMGSSSLDAGEARQLGIGDVVCVAPPEGGLMVRAGKKAFCLAQSGAVGDSVAASILCRYEGQDTGTPAVAALLGTAKRPWKEVLNLDTGDLLVLDRTRMSPVPLMVAGQLKAEGQVIVIDKRLGVRIKKLL
;
A
#
# COMPACT_ATOMS: atom_id res chain seq x y z
N MET A 1 -1.85 10.25 19.78
CA MET A 1 -2.07 9.12 18.84
C MET A 1 -1.22 9.36 17.63
N GLN A 2 -0.45 8.38 17.20
CA GLN A 2 0.48 8.50 16.07
C GLN A 2 -0.32 8.63 14.77
N THR A 3 -0.18 9.78 14.11
CA THR A 3 -1.02 10.15 12.94
C THR A 3 -0.82 9.22 11.75
N ALA A 4 0.43 8.86 11.44
CA ALA A 4 0.73 8.01 10.27
C ALA A 4 0.20 6.56 10.41
N VAL A 5 0.21 5.99 11.63
CA VAL A 5 -0.40 4.68 11.90
C VAL A 5 -1.91 4.75 11.72
N SER A 6 -2.55 5.82 12.20
CA SER A 6 -4.00 6.02 12.00
C SER A 6 -4.36 6.14 10.52
N ASP A 7 -3.60 6.91 9.74
CA ASP A 7 -3.82 7.07 8.31
C ASP A 7 -3.60 5.75 7.55
N PHE A 8 -2.58 4.99 7.93
CA PHE A 8 -2.33 3.65 7.38
C PHE A 8 -3.51 2.70 7.61
N ILE A 9 -4.04 2.65 8.84
CA ILE A 9 -5.18 1.77 9.17
C ILE A 9 -6.45 2.22 8.42
N ASN A 10 -6.69 3.52 8.31
CA ASN A 10 -7.83 4.04 7.56
C ASN A 10 -7.70 3.77 6.06
N ALA A 11 -6.51 3.92 5.49
CA ALA A 11 -6.23 3.59 4.09
C ALA A 11 -6.40 2.08 3.82
N PHE A 12 -5.91 1.24 4.74
CA PHE A 12 -6.13 -0.21 4.67
C PHE A 12 -7.62 -0.55 4.73
N ALA A 13 -8.39 0.04 5.65
CA ALA A 13 -9.84 -0.19 5.75
C ALA A 13 -10.55 0.13 4.44
N SER A 14 -10.18 1.24 3.79
CA SER A 14 -10.73 1.62 2.48
C SER A 14 -10.36 0.60 1.39
N SER A 15 -9.10 0.23 1.27
CA SER A 15 -8.63 -0.78 0.28
C SER A 15 -9.25 -2.15 0.52
N CYS A 16 -9.39 -2.56 1.78
CA CYS A 16 -9.97 -3.84 2.18
C CYS A 16 -11.50 -3.89 1.93
N SER A 17 -12.20 -2.75 1.93
CA SER A 17 -13.62 -2.67 1.55
C SER A 17 -13.87 -3.24 0.16
N ASP A 18 -13.00 -2.94 -0.80
CA ASP A 18 -13.10 -3.44 -2.17
C ASP A 18 -12.83 -4.94 -2.26
N LEU A 19 -11.84 -5.43 -1.49
CA LEU A 19 -11.56 -6.87 -1.41
C LEU A 19 -12.76 -7.64 -0.86
N LEU A 20 -13.32 -7.19 0.26
CA LEU A 20 -14.49 -7.81 0.88
C LEU A 20 -15.74 -7.69 0.02
N THR A 21 -15.93 -6.57 -0.69
CA THR A 21 -17.04 -6.38 -1.64
C THR A 21 -17.00 -7.47 -2.71
N ARG A 22 -15.83 -7.77 -3.24
CA ARG A 22 -15.65 -8.85 -4.23
C ARG A 22 -15.85 -10.23 -3.60
N ALA A 23 -15.30 -10.47 -2.42
CA ALA A 23 -15.40 -11.75 -1.73
C ALA A 23 -16.84 -12.09 -1.32
N LEU A 24 -17.57 -11.14 -0.77
CA LEU A 24 -18.97 -11.31 -0.34
C LEU A 24 -19.99 -11.07 -1.46
N ARG A 25 -19.54 -10.60 -2.65
CA ARG A 25 -20.42 -10.21 -3.78
C ARG A 25 -21.52 -9.22 -3.39
N LYS A 26 -21.20 -8.35 -2.44
CA LYS A 26 -22.11 -7.34 -1.86
C LYS A 26 -21.29 -6.11 -1.54
N ARG A 27 -21.89 -4.93 -1.65
CA ARG A 27 -21.21 -3.70 -1.23
C ARG A 27 -20.89 -3.76 0.25
N VAL A 28 -19.61 -3.77 0.56
CA VAL A 28 -19.08 -3.78 1.93
C VAL A 28 -18.49 -2.42 2.25
N VAL A 29 -18.71 -1.96 3.47
CA VAL A 29 -18.08 -0.74 3.99
C VAL A 29 -17.33 -1.10 5.27
N LEU A 30 -16.06 -0.75 5.31
CA LEU A 30 -15.23 -0.81 6.51
C LEU A 30 -15.06 0.59 7.08
N GLN A 31 -15.25 0.69 8.38
CA GLN A 31 -15.03 1.94 9.12
C GLN A 31 -14.25 1.62 10.40
N VAL A 32 -13.22 2.40 10.66
CA VAL A 32 -12.52 2.32 11.95
C VAL A 32 -13.44 2.87 13.03
N GLU A 33 -13.72 2.04 14.04
CA GLU A 33 -14.56 2.38 15.17
C GLU A 33 -13.72 2.93 16.31
N GLU A 34 -12.65 2.24 16.64
CA GLU A 34 -11.80 2.55 17.78
C GLU A 34 -10.34 2.18 17.49
N MET A 35 -9.43 2.91 18.08
CA MET A 35 -8.00 2.60 18.14
C MET A 35 -7.50 2.86 19.56
N SER A 36 -7.01 1.84 20.24
CA SER A 36 -6.53 1.93 21.63
C SER A 36 -5.43 0.93 21.90
N SER A 37 -4.57 1.21 22.87
CA SER A 37 -3.63 0.22 23.40
C SER A 37 -4.27 -0.48 24.59
N VAL A 38 -4.30 -1.80 24.55
CA VAL A 38 -4.88 -2.65 25.59
C VAL A 38 -3.86 -3.68 26.08
N PRO A 39 -3.92 -4.12 27.36
CA PRO A 39 -3.17 -5.27 27.79
C PRO A 39 -3.49 -6.50 26.94
N ALA A 40 -2.48 -7.29 26.58
CA ALA A 40 -2.72 -8.51 25.79
C ALA A 40 -3.64 -9.51 26.53
N SER A 41 -3.66 -9.46 27.86
CA SER A 41 -4.57 -10.25 28.73
C SER A 41 -6.02 -9.84 28.58
N ASP A 42 -6.31 -8.62 28.13
CA ASP A 42 -7.65 -8.04 28.06
C ASP A 42 -8.28 -8.19 26.66
N LEU A 43 -7.56 -8.84 25.73
CA LEU A 43 -8.12 -9.18 24.44
C LEU A 43 -9.32 -10.12 24.62
N SER A 44 -10.45 -9.75 24.00
CA SER A 44 -11.69 -10.51 24.15
C SER A 44 -11.58 -11.91 23.53
N ASP A 45 -12.38 -12.86 24.03
CA ASP A 45 -12.50 -14.21 23.45
C ASP A 45 -12.87 -14.15 21.95
N THR A 46 -13.64 -13.16 21.53
CA THR A 46 -13.99 -12.95 20.12
C THR A 46 -12.75 -12.72 19.26
N VAL A 47 -11.75 -11.99 19.76
CA VAL A 47 -10.46 -11.78 19.07
C VAL A 47 -9.61 -13.04 19.15
N LEU A 48 -9.48 -13.63 20.34
CA LEU A 48 -8.59 -14.78 20.59
C LEU A 48 -8.98 -16.04 19.81
N THR A 49 -10.30 -16.24 19.58
CA THR A 49 -10.84 -17.40 18.85
C THR A 49 -11.05 -17.15 17.36
N ALA A 50 -10.71 -15.99 16.87
CA ALA A 50 -10.89 -15.60 15.48
C ALA A 50 -9.68 -15.99 14.61
N PRO A 51 -9.88 -16.28 13.31
CA PRO A 51 -8.79 -16.51 12.38
C PRO A 51 -7.97 -15.24 12.14
N ALA A 52 -6.66 -15.41 12.02
CA ALA A 52 -5.72 -14.30 11.88
C ALA A 52 -4.63 -14.56 10.84
N ALA A 53 -4.28 -13.52 10.09
CA ALA A 53 -3.06 -13.44 9.31
C ALA A 53 -2.04 -12.58 10.05
N VAL A 54 -0.87 -13.14 10.31
CA VAL A 54 0.26 -12.41 10.89
C VAL A 54 1.26 -12.11 9.77
N VAL A 55 1.63 -10.85 9.66
CA VAL A 55 2.65 -10.38 8.72
C VAL A 55 3.79 -9.71 9.50
N LYS A 56 5.00 -9.84 8.98
CA LYS A 56 6.21 -9.23 9.54
C LYS A 56 6.81 -8.23 8.58
N GLY A 57 7.12 -7.06 9.10
CA GLY A 57 7.88 -6.02 8.43
C GLY A 57 9.26 -5.82 9.06
N PRO A 58 10.00 -4.81 8.61
CA PRO A 58 11.30 -4.47 9.18
C PRO A 58 11.13 -3.94 10.61
N GLY A 59 11.24 -4.85 11.58
CA GLY A 59 11.13 -4.54 13.01
C GLY A 59 9.71 -4.35 13.54
N CYS A 60 8.69 -4.75 12.78
CA CYS A 60 7.30 -4.69 13.24
C CYS A 60 6.52 -5.96 12.85
N THR A 61 5.48 -6.23 13.62
CA THR A 61 4.55 -7.33 13.39
C THR A 61 3.13 -6.78 13.36
N ILE A 62 2.33 -7.17 12.39
CA ILE A 62 0.93 -6.78 12.26
C ILE A 62 0.10 -8.05 12.14
N ALA A 63 -0.99 -8.15 12.91
CA ALA A 63 -1.97 -9.20 12.73
C ALA A 63 -3.31 -8.60 12.26
N VAL A 64 -3.87 -9.18 11.22
CA VAL A 64 -5.25 -8.92 10.77
C VAL A 64 -6.11 -10.07 11.24
N VAL A 65 -7.10 -9.78 12.09
CA VAL A 65 -7.97 -10.76 12.73
C VAL A 65 -9.40 -10.55 12.22
N LEU A 66 -10.01 -11.59 11.71
CA LEU A 66 -11.40 -11.56 11.21
C LEU A 66 -12.33 -12.17 12.25
N GLU A 67 -13.35 -11.45 12.70
CA GLU A 67 -14.42 -12.07 13.49
C GLU A 67 -14.87 -13.38 12.83
N ARG A 68 -14.98 -14.45 13.61
CA ARG A 68 -15.20 -15.82 13.10
C ARG A 68 -16.40 -15.90 12.15
N GLN A 69 -17.48 -15.19 12.48
CA GLN A 69 -18.68 -15.16 11.63
C GLN A 69 -18.44 -14.44 10.30
N LEU A 70 -17.61 -13.38 10.28
CA LEU A 70 -17.21 -12.73 9.03
C LEU A 70 -16.40 -13.71 8.17
N ALA A 71 -15.45 -14.42 8.78
CA ALA A 71 -14.64 -15.41 8.10
C ALA A 71 -15.50 -16.51 7.47
N PHE A 72 -16.44 -17.10 8.20
CA PHE A 72 -17.37 -18.10 7.66
C PHE A 72 -18.25 -17.54 6.54
N SER A 73 -18.76 -16.30 6.66
CA SER A 73 -19.54 -15.67 5.59
C SER A 73 -18.72 -15.48 4.31
N VAL A 74 -17.45 -15.10 4.43
CA VAL A 74 -16.53 -14.99 3.30
C VAL A 74 -16.25 -16.35 2.69
N LEU A 75 -15.91 -17.35 3.51
CA LEU A 75 -15.61 -18.71 3.05
C LEU A 75 -16.81 -19.34 2.34
N ASP A 76 -18.00 -19.25 2.92
CA ASP A 76 -19.22 -19.78 2.31
C ASP A 76 -19.48 -19.15 0.94
N THR A 77 -19.34 -17.82 0.84
CA THR A 77 -19.53 -17.14 -0.45
C THR A 77 -18.47 -17.53 -1.48
N LEU A 78 -17.22 -17.67 -1.07
CA LEU A 78 -16.12 -18.10 -1.96
C LEU A 78 -16.30 -19.55 -2.42
N LEU A 79 -16.91 -20.41 -1.61
CA LEU A 79 -17.26 -21.78 -1.94
C LEU A 79 -18.58 -21.89 -2.73
N GLY A 80 -19.24 -20.77 -3.02
CA GLY A 80 -20.46 -20.72 -3.85
C GLY A 80 -21.77 -20.62 -3.09
N GLY A 81 -21.72 -20.47 -1.77
CA GLY A 81 -22.88 -20.22 -0.91
C GLY A 81 -23.38 -18.76 -0.96
N ASP A 82 -24.33 -18.43 -0.11
CA ASP A 82 -24.96 -17.09 -0.04
C ASP A 82 -24.43 -16.21 1.12
N GLY A 83 -23.44 -16.69 1.87
CA GLY A 83 -22.78 -16.00 2.98
C GLY A 83 -23.62 -15.96 4.26
N LYS A 84 -24.68 -16.77 4.38
CA LYS A 84 -25.58 -16.79 5.53
C LYS A 84 -25.38 -17.98 6.46
N THR A 85 -24.27 -18.69 6.30
CA THR A 85 -23.97 -19.87 7.10
C THR A 85 -23.99 -19.54 8.59
N ALA A 86 -24.71 -20.35 9.36
CA ALA A 86 -24.66 -20.26 10.82
C ALA A 86 -23.23 -20.61 11.30
N VAL A 87 -22.71 -19.79 12.19
CA VAL A 87 -21.39 -20.07 12.77
C VAL A 87 -21.53 -21.27 13.70
N GLU A 88 -20.96 -22.37 13.29
CA GLU A 88 -20.73 -23.51 14.17
C GLU A 88 -19.41 -23.26 14.93
N ASN A 89 -19.42 -23.58 16.22
CA ASN A 89 -18.19 -23.53 17.03
C ASN A 89 -17.34 -24.78 16.76
N ARG A 90 -16.92 -24.94 15.51
CA ARG A 90 -16.08 -26.04 15.02
C ARG A 90 -14.85 -25.49 14.31
N PRO A 91 -13.76 -26.26 14.22
CA PRO A 91 -12.63 -25.92 13.37
C PRO A 91 -13.04 -25.84 11.89
N PHE A 92 -12.25 -25.13 11.11
CA PHE A 92 -12.38 -25.16 9.66
C PHE A 92 -12.09 -26.56 9.12
N SER A 93 -12.86 -26.99 8.15
CA SER A 93 -12.49 -28.18 7.35
C SER A 93 -11.24 -27.89 6.51
N ASP A 94 -10.57 -28.93 6.00
CA ASP A 94 -9.37 -28.79 5.17
C ASP A 94 -9.60 -27.87 3.95
N VAL A 95 -10.79 -27.93 3.34
CA VAL A 95 -11.16 -27.05 2.22
C VAL A 95 -11.34 -25.61 2.68
N GLU A 96 -12.03 -25.39 3.79
CA GLU A 96 -12.21 -24.05 4.37
C GLU A 96 -10.87 -23.44 4.79
N GLN A 97 -9.95 -24.24 5.35
CA GLN A 97 -8.59 -23.80 5.69
C GLN A 97 -7.80 -23.33 4.46
N ALA A 98 -7.84 -24.11 3.36
CA ALA A 98 -7.16 -23.73 2.13
C ALA A 98 -7.72 -22.43 1.52
N VAL A 99 -9.05 -22.25 1.52
CA VAL A 99 -9.68 -21.02 1.03
C VAL A 99 -9.41 -19.85 1.97
N ALA A 100 -9.44 -20.08 3.29
CA ALA A 100 -9.08 -19.08 4.28
C ALA A 100 -7.64 -18.58 4.12
N ALA A 101 -6.69 -19.51 3.92
CA ALA A 101 -5.29 -19.18 3.66
C ALA A 101 -5.16 -18.24 2.46
N SER A 102 -5.75 -18.61 1.32
CA SER A 102 -5.72 -17.78 0.11
C SER A 102 -6.39 -16.41 0.31
N PHE A 103 -7.46 -16.33 1.10
CA PHE A 103 -8.10 -15.05 1.39
C PHE A 103 -7.24 -14.17 2.33
N MET A 104 -6.61 -14.77 3.34
CA MET A 104 -5.72 -14.05 4.26
C MET A 104 -4.45 -13.54 3.57
N GLU A 105 -3.92 -14.26 2.56
CA GLU A 105 -2.86 -13.75 1.69
C GLU A 105 -3.29 -12.47 0.97
N LYS A 106 -4.51 -12.41 0.44
CA LYS A 106 -5.05 -11.20 -0.19
C LYS A 106 -5.22 -10.04 0.78
N LEU A 107 -5.53 -10.31 2.05
CA LEU A 107 -5.55 -9.28 3.10
C LEU A 107 -4.14 -8.74 3.38
N ALA A 108 -3.14 -9.62 3.42
CA ALA A 108 -1.74 -9.22 3.54
C ALA A 108 -1.28 -8.37 2.32
N ASP A 109 -1.73 -8.72 1.11
CA ASP A 109 -1.48 -7.93 -0.09
C ASP A 109 -2.14 -6.55 -0.02
N CYS A 110 -3.34 -6.44 0.55
CA CYS A 110 -3.97 -5.14 0.83
C CYS A 110 -3.14 -4.29 1.79
N LEU A 111 -2.61 -4.87 2.88
CA LEU A 111 -1.69 -4.18 3.78
C LEU A 111 -0.44 -3.72 3.04
N ASN A 112 0.21 -4.61 2.29
CA ASN A 112 1.39 -4.29 1.49
C ASN A 112 1.13 -3.18 0.47
N SER A 113 -0.06 -3.13 -0.08
CA SER A 113 -0.41 -2.12 -1.07
C SER A 113 -0.34 -0.70 -0.52
N ILE A 114 -0.59 -0.52 0.77
CA ILE A 114 -0.48 0.77 1.47
C ILE A 114 0.91 0.92 2.10
N TRP A 115 1.45 -0.16 2.68
CA TRP A 115 2.77 -0.19 3.29
C TRP A 115 3.88 0.30 2.36
N ARG A 116 3.84 -0.12 1.09
CA ARG A 116 4.79 0.26 0.04
C ARG A 116 4.77 1.76 -0.31
N TRP A 117 3.84 2.53 0.20
CA TRP A 117 3.89 3.99 0.03
C TRP A 117 5.01 4.62 0.85
N GLY A 118 5.41 4.02 1.97
CA GLY A 118 6.44 4.53 2.87
C GLY A 118 7.69 3.68 2.99
N SER A 119 7.54 2.36 2.90
CA SER A 119 8.62 1.42 3.16
C SER A 119 9.23 0.82 1.90
N ASP A 120 10.53 0.66 1.95
CA ASP A 120 11.33 0.00 0.91
C ASP A 120 11.31 -1.53 1.01
N LYS A 121 10.80 -2.09 2.10
CA LYS A 121 10.75 -3.52 2.38
C LYS A 121 9.29 -3.96 2.52
N ASP A 122 8.98 -5.11 1.96
CA ASP A 122 7.63 -5.64 2.03
C ASP A 122 7.30 -6.20 3.42
N LEU A 123 6.01 -6.18 3.75
CA LEU A 123 5.46 -7.03 4.81
C LEU A 123 5.39 -8.46 4.27
N VAL A 124 5.99 -9.39 4.97
CA VAL A 124 6.05 -10.79 4.57
C VAL A 124 5.04 -11.59 5.39
N PRO A 125 4.16 -12.38 4.77
CA PRO A 125 3.32 -13.32 5.50
C PRO A 125 4.19 -14.24 6.38
N ASP A 126 3.89 -14.29 7.67
CA ASP A 126 4.61 -15.11 8.65
C ASP A 126 3.80 -16.35 9.02
N LYS A 127 2.56 -16.13 9.44
CA LYS A 127 1.69 -17.20 9.91
C LYS A 127 0.22 -16.89 9.63
N MET A 128 -0.49 -17.88 9.17
CA MET A 128 -1.94 -17.90 9.27
C MET A 128 -2.34 -18.84 10.41
N ALA A 129 -3.22 -18.39 11.28
CA ALA A 129 -3.74 -19.17 12.39
C ALA A 129 -5.26 -19.21 12.34
N GLU A 130 -5.85 -20.37 12.61
CA GLU A 130 -7.30 -20.51 12.73
C GLU A 130 -7.82 -19.82 14.01
N TYR A 131 -7.00 -19.82 15.04
CA TYR A 131 -7.25 -19.09 16.29
C TYR A 131 -6.11 -18.11 16.56
N PHE A 132 -6.44 -16.84 16.75
CA PHE A 132 -5.42 -15.82 17.00
C PHE A 132 -4.55 -16.13 18.22
N SER A 133 -5.14 -16.74 19.25
CA SER A 133 -4.40 -17.21 20.44
C SER A 133 -3.26 -18.19 20.11
N GLU A 134 -3.37 -18.94 19.02
CA GLU A 134 -2.36 -19.93 18.58
C GLU A 134 -1.33 -19.32 17.61
N SER A 135 -1.52 -18.08 17.21
CA SER A 135 -0.62 -17.40 16.27
C SER A 135 0.77 -17.15 16.87
N GLY A 136 0.89 -17.11 18.19
CA GLY A 136 2.09 -16.70 18.91
C GLY A 136 2.32 -15.18 18.90
N PHE A 137 1.40 -14.42 18.34
CA PHE A 137 1.50 -12.96 18.22
C PHE A 137 1.61 -12.26 19.57
N SER A 138 0.77 -12.65 20.54
CA SER A 138 0.73 -12.06 21.89
C SER A 138 1.71 -12.66 22.87
N ALA A 139 2.49 -13.69 22.48
CA ALA A 139 3.42 -14.34 23.36
C ALA A 139 4.52 -13.37 23.82
N GLY A 140 4.59 -13.11 25.13
CA GLY A 140 5.56 -12.20 25.73
C GLY A 140 5.32 -10.71 25.48
N LYS A 141 4.15 -10.32 24.97
CA LYS A 141 3.74 -8.92 24.80
C LYS A 141 2.89 -8.48 25.97
N GLU A 142 3.20 -7.32 26.54
CA GLU A 142 2.41 -6.74 27.64
C GLU A 142 1.23 -5.94 27.11
N MET A 143 1.48 -5.13 26.09
CA MET A 143 0.48 -4.23 25.47
C MET A 143 0.36 -4.48 23.98
N VAL A 144 -0.84 -4.35 23.47
CA VAL A 144 -1.20 -4.47 22.06
C VAL A 144 -2.01 -3.25 21.64
N PHE A 145 -1.57 -2.58 20.61
CA PHE A 145 -2.38 -1.60 19.91
C PHE A 145 -3.44 -2.35 19.10
N LEU A 146 -4.70 -2.07 19.40
CA LEU A 146 -5.86 -2.69 18.81
C LEU A 146 -6.65 -1.63 18.02
N ALA A 147 -6.81 -1.84 16.72
CA ALA A 147 -7.78 -1.12 15.93
C ALA A 147 -8.99 -2.02 15.65
N VAL A 148 -10.17 -1.54 16.00
CA VAL A 148 -11.44 -2.20 15.75
C VAL A 148 -12.08 -1.59 14.50
N LEU A 149 -12.37 -2.43 13.52
CA LEU A 149 -13.02 -2.03 12.27
C LEU A 149 -14.41 -2.65 12.18
N ASN A 150 -15.41 -1.82 11.97
CA ASN A 150 -16.75 -2.27 11.64
C ASN A 150 -16.85 -2.63 10.16
N VAL A 151 -17.25 -3.86 9.89
CA VAL A 151 -17.51 -4.39 8.55
C VAL A 151 -19.02 -4.50 8.36
N SER A 152 -19.57 -3.71 7.45
CA SER A 152 -21.01 -3.68 7.21
C SER A 152 -21.36 -4.02 5.77
N TRP A 153 -22.38 -4.87 5.57
CA TRP A 153 -23.01 -5.15 4.28
C TRP A 153 -24.48 -5.52 4.47
N ASP A 154 -25.33 -4.99 3.63
CA ASP A 154 -26.79 -5.10 3.78
C ASP A 154 -27.22 -4.63 5.19
N LYS A 155 -27.75 -5.58 5.99
CA LYS A 155 -28.14 -5.36 7.40
C LYS A 155 -27.21 -6.08 8.39
N ASN A 156 -26.07 -6.60 7.92
CA ASN A 156 -25.12 -7.32 8.75
C ASN A 156 -24.01 -6.38 9.23
N TRP A 157 -23.58 -6.61 10.46
CA TRP A 157 -22.45 -5.93 11.08
C TRP A 157 -21.53 -6.98 11.70
N ARG A 158 -20.25 -6.88 11.41
CA ARG A 158 -19.21 -7.76 11.94
C ARG A 158 -17.97 -6.94 12.22
N LYS A 159 -17.00 -7.55 12.87
CA LYS A 159 -15.75 -6.87 13.21
C LYS A 159 -14.55 -7.51 12.53
N MET A 160 -13.61 -6.67 12.22
CA MET A 160 -12.25 -7.00 11.87
C MET A 160 -11.34 -6.26 12.84
N TYR A 161 -10.20 -6.82 13.15
CA TYR A 161 -9.26 -6.19 14.07
C TYR A 161 -7.88 -6.14 13.44
N ILE A 162 -7.14 -5.06 13.73
CA ILE A 162 -5.71 -4.97 13.45
C ILE A 162 -5.02 -4.91 14.81
N CYS A 163 -4.12 -5.85 15.05
CA CYS A 163 -3.34 -5.93 16.27
C CYS A 163 -1.87 -5.66 15.94
N ILE A 164 -1.24 -4.76 16.69
CA ILE A 164 0.17 -4.40 16.56
C ILE A 164 0.76 -4.40 17.98
N PRO A 165 1.90 -5.08 18.24
CA PRO A 165 2.56 -4.93 19.54
C PRO A 165 2.91 -3.47 19.80
N ASP A 166 2.62 -2.96 20.97
CA ASP A 166 2.89 -1.56 21.32
C ASP A 166 4.38 -1.22 21.17
N SER A 167 5.24 -2.19 21.42
CA SER A 167 6.70 -2.09 21.22
C SER A 167 7.11 -1.81 19.77
N ASP A 168 6.25 -2.12 18.81
CA ASP A 168 6.54 -2.02 17.38
C ASP A 168 5.99 -0.71 16.77
N LEU A 169 5.18 0.05 17.54
CA LEU A 169 4.51 1.26 17.05
C LEU A 169 5.48 2.35 16.60
N ASP A 170 6.57 2.58 17.33
CA ASP A 170 7.54 3.62 16.97
C ASP A 170 8.27 3.28 15.67
N VAL A 171 8.57 2.00 15.46
CA VAL A 171 9.18 1.52 14.22
C VAL A 171 8.20 1.69 13.05
N LEU A 172 6.95 1.28 13.26
CA LEU A 172 5.87 1.42 12.28
C LEU A 172 5.63 2.88 11.91
N GLU A 173 5.54 3.77 12.88
CA GLU A 173 5.40 5.22 12.66
C GLU A 173 6.58 5.79 11.87
N GLY A 174 7.80 5.33 12.19
CA GLY A 174 9.02 5.73 11.48
C GLY A 174 9.00 5.37 9.99
N GLU A 175 8.58 4.15 9.65
CA GLU A 175 8.43 3.68 8.27
C GLU A 175 7.30 4.43 7.55
N LEU A 176 6.16 4.64 8.21
CA LEU A 176 4.98 5.26 7.62
C LEU A 176 5.08 6.79 7.46
N LYS A 177 5.97 7.48 8.18
CA LYS A 177 6.22 8.93 7.99
C LYS A 177 6.63 9.29 6.56
N ASN A 178 7.19 8.33 5.82
CA ASN A 178 7.54 8.54 4.41
C ASN A 178 6.34 8.35 3.48
N ALA A 179 5.27 7.68 3.94
CA ALA A 179 4.04 7.46 3.18
C ALA A 179 3.07 8.63 3.29
N PHE A 180 2.90 9.13 4.51
CA PHE A 180 1.91 10.15 4.85
C PHE A 180 2.60 11.37 5.45
N ASP A 181 2.30 12.55 4.96
CA ASP A 181 2.71 13.78 5.65
C ASP A 181 1.78 14.07 6.85
N ALA A 182 2.06 15.15 7.59
CA ALA A 182 1.31 15.51 8.79
C ALA A 182 -0.20 15.74 8.54
N ASP A 183 -0.58 16.01 7.30
CA ASP A 183 -1.96 16.23 6.87
C ASP A 183 -2.59 14.99 6.21
N GLY A 184 -1.90 13.84 6.24
CA GLY A 184 -2.35 12.59 5.62
C GLY A 184 -2.28 12.59 4.09
N ASN A 185 -1.40 13.44 3.50
CA ASN A 185 -1.19 13.41 2.07
C ASN A 185 -0.11 12.40 1.69
N VAL A 186 -0.29 11.81 0.52
CA VAL A 186 0.67 10.91 -0.14
C VAL A 186 1.37 11.67 -1.26
N THR A 187 2.68 11.52 -1.36
CA THR A 187 3.44 12.06 -2.48
C THR A 187 3.41 11.07 -3.64
N LEU A 188 2.86 11.52 -4.75
CA LEU A 188 2.87 10.79 -6.02
C LEU A 188 4.01 11.29 -6.88
N SER A 189 4.84 10.39 -7.39
CA SER A 189 5.86 10.69 -8.40
C SER A 189 5.38 10.26 -9.78
N VAL A 190 5.62 11.09 -10.79
CA VAL A 190 5.27 10.79 -12.19
C VAL A 190 6.57 10.56 -12.95
N GLU A 191 6.82 9.29 -13.30
CA GLU A 191 8.02 8.86 -14.02
C GLU A 191 7.82 8.96 -15.52
N MET A 192 8.74 9.63 -16.20
CA MET A 192 8.78 9.71 -17.66
C MET A 192 9.65 8.62 -18.30
N GLY A 193 10.44 7.93 -17.50
CA GLY A 193 11.25 6.81 -17.94
C GLY A 193 12.26 6.36 -16.89
N SER A 194 12.76 5.15 -17.08
CA SER A 194 13.77 4.55 -16.21
C SER A 194 14.98 4.06 -17.03
N SER A 195 16.10 3.92 -16.35
CA SER A 195 17.34 3.41 -16.94
C SER A 195 17.64 2.00 -16.43
N SER A 196 18.30 1.20 -17.27
CA SER A 196 18.82 -0.12 -16.94
C SER A 196 20.17 -0.10 -16.20
N LEU A 197 20.67 1.08 -15.83
CA LEU A 197 21.88 1.21 -15.01
C LEU A 197 21.73 0.44 -13.70
N ASP A 198 22.79 -0.25 -13.30
CA ASP A 198 22.83 -0.84 -11.98
C ASP A 198 23.07 0.21 -10.88
N ALA A 199 22.92 -0.19 -9.62
CA ALA A 199 23.07 0.72 -8.49
C ALA A 199 24.54 1.22 -8.32
N GLY A 200 25.53 0.48 -8.81
CA GLY A 200 26.94 0.85 -8.80
C GLY A 200 27.24 1.94 -9.83
N GLU A 201 26.81 1.74 -11.06
CA GLU A 201 26.90 2.70 -12.16
C GLU A 201 26.14 3.99 -11.84
N ALA A 202 24.95 3.87 -11.28
CA ALA A 202 24.10 5.00 -10.90
C ALA A 202 24.76 5.91 -9.84
N ARG A 203 25.61 5.35 -8.96
CA ARG A 203 26.35 6.13 -7.95
C ARG A 203 27.52 6.93 -8.53
N GLN A 204 28.00 6.57 -9.71
CA GLN A 204 29.14 7.22 -10.37
C GLN A 204 28.74 8.35 -11.31
N LEU A 205 27.42 8.59 -11.46
CA LEU A 205 26.90 9.65 -12.32
C LEU A 205 27.40 11.03 -11.89
N GLY A 206 27.91 11.78 -12.86
CA GLY A 206 28.50 13.12 -12.71
C GLY A 206 27.80 14.18 -13.55
N ILE A 207 28.16 15.44 -13.32
CA ILE A 207 27.67 16.57 -14.12
C ILE A 207 28.19 16.41 -15.57
N GLY A 208 27.27 16.54 -16.53
CA GLY A 208 27.55 16.38 -17.96
C GLY A 208 27.18 15.01 -18.50
N ASP A 209 27.06 14.00 -17.63
CA ASP A 209 26.64 12.65 -18.04
C ASP A 209 25.22 12.66 -18.60
N VAL A 210 24.97 11.70 -19.48
CA VAL A 210 23.65 11.50 -20.08
C VAL A 210 23.11 10.14 -19.68
N VAL A 211 22.00 10.16 -18.96
CA VAL A 211 21.26 8.96 -18.60
C VAL A 211 20.19 8.72 -19.65
N CYS A 212 20.33 7.67 -20.43
CA CYS A 212 19.28 7.22 -21.34
C CYS A 212 18.16 6.55 -20.52
N VAL A 213 16.92 6.97 -20.77
CA VAL A 213 15.75 6.44 -20.09
C VAL A 213 14.76 5.86 -21.10
N ALA A 214 14.20 4.71 -20.76
CA ALA A 214 13.15 4.08 -21.53
C ALA A 214 11.79 4.47 -20.89
N PRO A 215 10.86 5.04 -21.67
CA PRO A 215 9.52 5.32 -21.17
C PRO A 215 8.79 4.01 -20.82
N PRO A 216 7.92 4.01 -19.79
CA PRO A 216 7.07 2.86 -19.50
C PRO A 216 6.13 2.55 -20.69
N GLU A 217 5.80 1.27 -20.85
CA GLU A 217 4.80 0.88 -21.85
C GLU A 217 3.43 1.47 -21.48
N GLY A 218 2.81 2.11 -22.44
CA GLY A 218 1.46 2.70 -22.28
C GLY A 218 1.42 4.12 -21.74
N GLY A 219 2.56 4.75 -21.42
CA GLY A 219 2.58 6.16 -21.00
C GLY A 219 3.55 6.48 -19.87
N LEU A 220 3.20 7.47 -19.06
CA LEU A 220 3.94 7.81 -17.84
C LEU A 220 3.51 6.89 -16.70
N MET A 221 4.44 6.53 -15.80
CA MET A 221 4.13 5.76 -14.61
C MET A 221 3.92 6.69 -13.41
N VAL A 222 2.77 6.59 -12.77
CA VAL A 222 2.48 7.25 -11.49
C VAL A 222 2.77 6.28 -10.35
N ARG A 223 3.64 6.67 -9.42
CA ARG A 223 3.97 5.88 -8.23
C ARG A 223 3.61 6.59 -6.94
N ALA A 224 3.15 5.81 -5.97
CA ALA A 224 3.10 6.20 -4.58
C ALA A 224 4.18 5.40 -3.83
N GLY A 225 5.24 6.07 -3.40
CA GLY A 225 6.44 5.38 -2.91
C GLY A 225 6.99 4.39 -3.94
N LYS A 226 7.14 3.12 -3.57
CA LYS A 226 7.57 2.05 -4.49
C LYS A 226 6.46 1.52 -5.39
N LYS A 227 5.21 1.69 -5.01
CA LYS A 227 4.09 1.09 -5.73
C LYS A 227 3.78 1.81 -7.03
N ALA A 228 3.87 1.10 -8.15
CA ALA A 228 3.27 1.52 -9.42
C ALA A 228 1.74 1.54 -9.27
N PHE A 229 1.12 2.67 -9.57
CA PHE A 229 -0.27 2.94 -9.23
C PHE A 229 -1.16 3.12 -10.44
N CYS A 230 -0.76 4.00 -11.37
CA CYS A 230 -1.51 4.34 -12.58
C CYS A 230 -0.57 4.57 -13.76
N LEU A 231 -1.11 4.40 -14.96
CA LEU A 231 -0.54 4.97 -16.17
C LEU A 231 -1.18 6.34 -16.44
N ALA A 232 -0.39 7.26 -16.98
CA ALA A 232 -0.83 8.62 -17.28
C ALA A 232 -0.21 9.12 -18.59
N GLN A 233 -0.77 10.19 -19.13
CA GLN A 233 -0.18 10.96 -20.21
C GLN A 233 0.20 12.36 -19.76
N SER A 234 1.25 12.92 -20.36
CA SER A 234 1.68 14.28 -20.05
C SER A 234 0.68 15.31 -20.55
N GLY A 235 0.48 16.34 -19.74
CA GLY A 235 -0.35 17.48 -20.04
C GLY A 235 0.21 18.77 -19.43
N ALA A 236 -0.59 19.81 -19.43
CA ALA A 236 -0.25 21.05 -18.76
C ALA A 236 -1.51 21.80 -18.32
N VAL A 237 -1.39 22.54 -17.22
CA VAL A 237 -2.39 23.48 -16.72
C VAL A 237 -1.70 24.81 -16.52
N GLY A 238 -1.95 25.77 -17.41
CA GLY A 238 -1.18 26.99 -17.49
C GLY A 238 0.30 26.72 -17.75
N ASP A 239 1.18 27.21 -16.88
CA ASP A 239 2.63 26.96 -16.95
C ASP A 239 3.05 25.69 -16.24
N SER A 240 2.19 25.11 -15.41
CA SER A 240 2.47 23.89 -14.67
C SER A 240 2.40 22.65 -15.55
N VAL A 241 3.30 21.70 -15.33
CA VAL A 241 3.24 20.37 -15.91
C VAL A 241 2.13 19.59 -15.20
N ALA A 242 1.43 18.76 -15.94
CA ALA A 242 0.38 17.91 -15.41
C ALA A 242 0.46 16.50 -15.99
N ALA A 243 -0.17 15.56 -15.32
CA ALA A 243 -0.35 14.19 -15.80
C ALA A 243 -1.84 13.83 -15.71
N SER A 244 -2.43 13.38 -16.81
CA SER A 244 -3.81 12.89 -16.86
C SER A 244 -3.79 11.37 -16.75
N ILE A 245 -4.53 10.84 -15.78
CA ILE A 245 -4.61 9.39 -15.54
C ILE A 245 -5.31 8.70 -16.72
N LEU A 246 -4.70 7.66 -17.24
CA LEU A 246 -5.23 6.82 -18.31
C LEU A 246 -5.95 5.58 -17.78
N CYS A 247 -5.32 4.90 -16.84
CA CYS A 247 -5.88 3.70 -16.22
C CYS A 247 -5.08 3.35 -14.96
N ARG A 248 -5.64 2.48 -14.12
CA ARG A 248 -4.88 1.85 -13.03
C ARG A 248 -3.86 0.88 -13.61
N TYR A 249 -2.70 0.78 -12.97
CA TYR A 249 -1.66 -0.16 -13.37
C TYR A 249 -1.95 -1.55 -12.78
N GLU A 250 -2.19 -2.52 -13.66
CA GLU A 250 -2.49 -3.91 -13.30
C GLU A 250 -1.31 -4.87 -13.57
N GLY A 251 -0.18 -4.34 -14.03
CA GLY A 251 1.02 -5.14 -14.32
C GLY A 251 1.78 -5.56 -13.06
N GLN A 252 2.75 -6.46 -13.26
CA GLN A 252 3.69 -6.79 -12.18
C GLN A 252 4.52 -5.56 -11.82
N ASP A 253 4.45 -5.16 -10.56
CA ASP A 253 5.29 -4.09 -10.05
C ASP A 253 6.71 -4.62 -9.85
N THR A 254 7.61 -4.26 -10.76
CA THR A 254 9.03 -4.65 -10.72
C THR A 254 9.84 -3.88 -9.66
N GLY A 255 9.15 -3.11 -8.82
CA GLY A 255 9.77 -2.26 -7.80
C GLY A 255 10.28 -0.92 -8.34
N THR A 256 11.02 -0.20 -7.50
CA THR A 256 11.61 1.09 -7.88
C THR A 256 12.83 0.86 -8.78
N PRO A 257 12.90 1.47 -9.96
CA PRO A 257 14.08 1.36 -10.83
C PRO A 257 15.30 2.00 -10.15
N ALA A 258 16.50 1.48 -10.47
CA ALA A 258 17.74 2.04 -9.94
C ALA A 258 17.92 3.52 -10.31
N VAL A 259 17.50 3.92 -11.52
CA VAL A 259 17.45 5.32 -11.93
C VAL A 259 16.12 5.60 -12.63
N ALA A 260 15.42 6.64 -12.19
CA ALA A 260 14.20 7.13 -12.83
C ALA A 260 14.27 8.64 -13.11
N ALA A 261 13.80 9.05 -14.27
CA ALA A 261 13.57 10.45 -14.59
C ALA A 261 12.14 10.83 -14.30
N LEU A 262 11.94 11.89 -13.49
CA LEU A 262 10.61 12.31 -13.07
C LEU A 262 10.12 13.49 -13.92
N LEU A 263 8.85 13.44 -14.30
CA LEU A 263 8.15 14.60 -14.83
C LEU A 263 7.86 15.62 -13.72
N GLY A 264 7.64 15.15 -12.51
CA GLY A 264 7.40 15.93 -11.29
C GLY A 264 6.73 15.12 -10.20
N THR A 265 6.34 15.78 -9.12
CA THR A 265 5.59 15.18 -8.02
C THR A 265 4.29 15.94 -7.76
N ALA A 266 3.32 15.24 -7.14
CA ALA A 266 2.08 15.84 -6.66
C ALA A 266 1.75 15.28 -5.28
N LYS A 267 1.30 16.13 -4.37
CA LYS A 267 0.76 15.70 -3.08
C LYS A 267 -0.75 15.63 -3.14
N ARG A 268 -1.33 14.54 -2.65
CA ARG A 268 -2.78 14.33 -2.59
C ARG A 268 -3.17 13.65 -1.29
N PRO A 269 -4.32 13.97 -0.69
CA PRO A 269 -4.87 13.20 0.40
C PRO A 269 -4.98 11.71 0.01
N TRP A 270 -4.65 10.81 0.92
CA TRP A 270 -4.65 9.37 0.63
C TRP A 270 -6.01 8.87 0.09
N LYS A 271 -7.12 9.49 0.53
CA LYS A 271 -8.47 9.19 0.04
C LYS A 271 -8.63 9.47 -1.46
N GLU A 272 -8.06 10.57 -1.93
CA GLU A 272 -8.06 10.89 -3.37
C GLU A 272 -7.18 9.93 -4.14
N VAL A 273 -6.00 9.56 -3.58
CA VAL A 273 -5.08 8.61 -4.21
C VAL A 273 -5.75 7.25 -4.44
N LEU A 274 -6.46 6.73 -3.44
CA LEU A 274 -7.18 5.45 -3.58
C LEU A 274 -8.32 5.50 -4.62
N ASN A 275 -8.89 6.67 -4.85
CA ASN A 275 -10.00 6.89 -5.77
C ASN A 275 -9.59 7.49 -7.12
N LEU A 276 -8.28 7.63 -7.40
CA LEU A 276 -7.82 8.11 -8.69
C LEU A 276 -8.38 7.23 -9.82
N ASP A 277 -8.96 7.87 -10.83
CA ASP A 277 -9.61 7.20 -11.96
C ASP A 277 -9.19 7.83 -13.29
N THR A 278 -9.59 7.18 -14.37
CA THR A 278 -9.33 7.64 -15.74
C THR A 278 -9.88 9.04 -15.98
N GLY A 279 -9.02 9.92 -16.46
CA GLY A 279 -9.33 11.33 -16.73
C GLY A 279 -8.96 12.29 -15.59
N ASP A 280 -8.67 11.78 -14.39
CA ASP A 280 -8.19 12.62 -13.28
C ASP A 280 -6.87 13.31 -13.64
N LEU A 281 -6.71 14.54 -13.14
CA LEU A 281 -5.58 15.39 -13.46
C LEU A 281 -4.70 15.62 -12.23
N LEU A 282 -3.44 15.22 -12.34
CA LEU A 282 -2.41 15.52 -11.37
C LEU A 282 -1.62 16.75 -11.83
N VAL A 283 -1.81 17.89 -11.18
CA VAL A 283 -0.96 19.07 -11.39
C VAL A 283 0.31 18.85 -10.58
N LEU A 284 1.46 18.93 -11.27
CA LEU A 284 2.76 18.63 -10.68
C LEU A 284 3.43 19.91 -10.14
N ASP A 285 4.37 19.71 -9.26
CA ASP A 285 5.16 20.76 -8.60
C ASP A 285 6.16 21.48 -9.52
N ARG A 286 6.06 21.28 -10.84
CA ARG A 286 7.02 21.78 -11.82
C ARG A 286 6.36 22.53 -12.97
N THR A 287 7.15 23.41 -13.57
CA THR A 287 6.80 24.09 -14.83
C THR A 287 7.50 23.41 -16.02
N ARG A 288 7.07 23.72 -17.23
CA ARG A 288 7.66 23.20 -18.47
C ARG A 288 9.16 23.52 -18.62
N MET A 289 9.65 24.56 -17.95
CA MET A 289 11.04 25.02 -18.02
C MET A 289 11.90 24.47 -16.88
N SER A 290 11.30 23.79 -15.93
CA SER A 290 12.03 23.24 -14.77
C SER A 290 12.95 22.09 -15.20
N PRO A 291 14.14 21.99 -14.59
CA PRO A 291 15.03 20.85 -14.83
C PRO A 291 14.35 19.54 -14.40
N VAL A 292 14.60 18.46 -15.12
CA VAL A 292 14.06 17.13 -14.81
C VAL A 292 14.82 16.51 -13.64
N PRO A 293 14.14 16.10 -12.55
CA PRO A 293 14.79 15.38 -11.45
C PRO A 293 15.14 13.94 -11.85
N LEU A 294 16.28 13.49 -11.37
CA LEU A 294 16.72 12.11 -11.45
C LEU A 294 16.72 11.49 -10.05
N MET A 295 15.92 10.46 -9.89
CA MET A 295 15.94 9.61 -8.72
C MET A 295 16.95 8.50 -8.91
N VAL A 296 17.78 8.25 -7.91
CA VAL A 296 18.72 7.12 -7.85
C VAL A 296 18.43 6.34 -6.59
N ALA A 297 18.12 5.07 -6.72
CA ALA A 297 17.74 4.19 -5.61
C ALA A 297 16.63 4.81 -4.71
N GLY A 298 15.63 5.45 -5.31
CA GLY A 298 14.51 6.07 -4.60
C GLY A 298 14.81 7.44 -3.98
N GLN A 299 16.01 7.99 -4.15
CA GLN A 299 16.38 9.31 -3.63
C GLN A 299 16.65 10.30 -4.77
N LEU A 300 16.21 11.54 -4.61
CA LEU A 300 16.55 12.62 -5.53
C LEU A 300 18.06 12.91 -5.46
N LYS A 301 18.80 12.71 -6.56
CA LYS A 301 20.26 12.83 -6.61
C LYS A 301 20.76 13.84 -7.61
N ALA A 302 20.01 14.12 -8.64
CA ALA A 302 20.43 15.05 -9.68
C ALA A 302 19.25 15.75 -10.34
N GLU A 303 19.56 16.83 -11.02
CA GLU A 303 18.67 17.54 -11.94
C GLU A 303 19.33 17.68 -13.29
N GLY A 304 18.55 17.54 -14.35
CA GLY A 304 19.06 17.55 -15.70
C GLY A 304 18.11 18.15 -16.72
N GLN A 305 18.59 18.18 -17.95
CA GLN A 305 17.83 18.63 -19.11
C GLN A 305 17.49 17.44 -20.00
N VAL A 306 16.25 17.35 -20.42
CA VAL A 306 15.81 16.36 -21.41
C VAL A 306 16.51 16.62 -22.74
N ILE A 307 17.05 15.56 -23.31
CA ILE A 307 17.65 15.55 -24.66
C ILE A 307 17.19 14.31 -25.41
N VAL A 308 17.31 14.34 -26.72
CA VAL A 308 17.05 13.18 -27.56
C VAL A 308 18.33 12.81 -28.28
N ILE A 309 18.78 11.55 -28.13
CA ILE A 309 19.95 10.99 -28.78
C ILE A 309 19.52 9.74 -29.53
N ASP A 310 19.73 9.69 -30.84
CA ASP A 310 19.38 8.56 -31.71
C ASP A 310 17.96 8.03 -31.49
N LYS A 311 16.99 8.95 -31.39
CA LYS A 311 15.56 8.70 -31.13
C LYS A 311 15.28 8.14 -29.72
N ARG A 312 16.25 8.11 -28.81
CA ARG A 312 16.07 7.73 -27.41
C ARG A 312 15.99 8.95 -26.51
N LEU A 313 15.14 8.86 -25.52
CA LEU A 313 15.04 9.89 -24.49
C LEU A 313 16.25 9.78 -23.56
N GLY A 314 16.85 10.91 -23.23
CA GLY A 314 17.92 10.98 -22.26
C GLY A 314 17.82 12.23 -21.38
N VAL A 315 18.45 12.19 -20.23
CA VAL A 315 18.56 13.33 -19.32
C VAL A 315 20.04 13.64 -19.12
N ARG A 316 20.46 14.84 -19.56
CA ARG A 316 21.81 15.35 -19.31
C ARG A 316 21.88 15.99 -17.94
N ILE A 317 22.70 15.46 -17.06
CA ILE A 317 22.87 15.95 -15.69
C ILE A 317 23.47 17.36 -15.73
N LYS A 318 22.79 18.31 -15.09
CA LYS A 318 23.23 19.71 -14.95
C LYS A 318 23.67 20.03 -13.53
N LYS A 319 23.13 19.31 -12.54
CA LYS A 319 23.38 19.53 -11.12
C LYS A 319 23.26 18.22 -10.35
N LEU A 320 24.16 18.00 -9.41
CA LEU A 320 24.05 16.96 -8.37
C LEU A 320 23.46 17.62 -7.11
N LEU A 321 22.65 16.85 -6.36
CA LEU A 321 21.92 17.30 -5.17
C LEU A 321 22.41 16.59 -3.90
#